data_2ad1f9124448e4ab45f505407bd82ec7
#
_entry.id   2ad1f9124448e4ab45f505407bd82ec7
#
_cell.length_a   1.000
_cell.length_b   1.000
_cell.length_c   1.000
_cell.angle_alpha   90.00
_cell.angle_beta   90.00
_cell.angle_gamma   90.00
#
_symmetry.space_group_name_H-M   'P 1'
#
loop_
_entity.id
_entity.type
_entity.pdbx_description
1 polymer ?
#
loop_
_entity_poly.entity_id
_entity_poly.type
_entity_poly.pdbx_seq_one_letter_code
_entity_poly.pdbx_strand_id
1 'polypeptide(L)'
;MNLRWRSSLLFIGSILAALAGCGYHVAGRSDALPKSIHVIAVPAIENKTSSYRIEQRLTAATIHEFLAATNYKVVSTPESGDAVLRGKVLTLEAVPLLFTTTNPTGTTPTTTRATTMLVTMKCDVTLTDAITQKVLYHTDNFVFRNEYEISTDVKSFFEEQDPALDRMAQDFAKRLVAAVTENY
;
A
#
# COMPACT_ATOMS: atom_id res chain seq x y z
N MET A 1 34.02 43.79 31.46
CA MET A 1 32.97 42.81 31.14
C MET A 1 33.56 41.90 30.09
N ASN A 2 33.85 40.65 30.47
CA ASN A 2 34.89 39.80 29.94
C ASN A 2 34.62 39.25 28.51
N LEU A 3 35.58 39.44 27.65
CA LEU A 3 35.63 38.96 26.25
C LEU A 3 35.31 37.44 26.15
N ARG A 4 35.70 36.68 27.15
CA ARG A 4 35.41 35.21 27.25
C ARG A 4 33.92 34.87 27.40
N TRP A 5 33.11 35.74 27.96
CA TRP A 5 31.65 35.50 28.10
C TRP A 5 30.88 35.76 26.80
N ARG A 6 31.37 36.72 26.00
CA ARG A 6 30.79 37.02 24.67
C ARG A 6 31.03 35.90 23.66
N SER A 7 32.20 35.25 23.71
CA SER A 7 32.49 34.07 22.86
C SER A 7 31.66 32.84 23.26
N SER A 8 31.40 32.62 24.56
CA SER A 8 30.56 31.53 25.04
C SER A 8 29.10 31.69 24.59
N LEU A 9 28.56 32.90 24.59
CA LEU A 9 27.18 33.19 24.13
C LEU A 9 27.03 33.00 22.61
N LEU A 10 28.08 33.34 21.84
CA LEU A 10 28.09 33.09 20.38
C LEU A 10 28.13 31.59 20.03
N PHE A 11 28.87 30.79 20.82
CA PHE A 11 28.95 29.35 20.64
C PHE A 11 27.61 28.66 20.97
N ILE A 12 26.93 29.06 22.05
CA ILE A 12 25.62 28.54 22.46
C ILE A 12 24.56 28.92 21.41
N GLY A 13 24.57 30.15 20.91
CA GLY A 13 23.66 30.59 19.83
C GLY A 13 23.84 29.82 18.53
N SER A 14 25.08 29.47 18.16
CA SER A 14 25.39 28.67 16.97
C SER A 14 24.90 27.21 17.10
N ILE A 15 25.00 26.62 18.29
CA ILE A 15 24.52 25.26 18.56
C ILE A 15 22.97 25.21 18.54
N LEU A 16 22.31 26.22 19.09
CA LEU A 16 20.85 26.32 19.02
C LEU A 16 20.31 26.50 17.60
N ALA A 17 20.99 27.24 16.76
CA ALA A 17 20.65 27.44 15.36
C ALA A 17 20.82 26.14 14.52
N ALA A 18 21.77 25.27 14.88
CA ALA A 18 21.97 23.99 14.20
C ALA A 18 20.90 22.94 14.55
N LEU A 19 20.23 23.07 15.69
CA LEU A 19 19.14 22.17 16.12
C LEU A 19 17.79 22.52 15.48
N ALA A 20 17.61 23.72 14.93
CA ALA A 20 16.38 24.12 14.24
C ALA A 20 16.27 23.56 12.82
N GLY A 21 17.28 22.85 12.32
CA GLY A 21 17.35 22.31 10.96
C GLY A 21 16.79 20.87 10.79
N CYS A 22 16.19 20.26 11.83
CA CYS A 22 15.44 19.02 11.64
C CYS A 22 14.11 19.33 10.94
N GLY A 23 14.14 19.47 9.62
CA GLY A 23 12.96 19.53 8.77
C GLY A 23 12.19 18.22 8.82
N TYR A 24 11.44 18.00 9.89
CA TYR A 24 10.36 17.02 9.88
C TYR A 24 9.29 17.58 8.94
N HIS A 25 9.32 17.18 7.68
CA HIS A 25 8.15 17.26 6.85
C HIS A 25 7.13 16.29 7.47
N VAL A 26 6.15 16.84 8.18
CA VAL A 26 4.90 16.11 8.43
C VAL A 26 4.41 15.74 7.04
N ALA A 27 4.32 14.44 6.74
CA ALA A 27 3.62 13.95 5.57
C ALA A 27 2.15 14.43 5.70
N GLY A 28 1.93 15.67 5.30
CA GLY A 28 0.60 16.25 5.15
C GLY A 28 -0.06 15.52 4.00
N ARG A 29 -1.38 15.37 4.07
CA ARG A 29 -2.22 14.85 2.98
C ARG A 29 -1.68 15.36 1.66
N SER A 30 -1.15 14.46 0.84
CA SER A 30 -0.42 14.82 -0.37
C SER A 30 -1.40 15.32 -1.43
N ASP A 31 -1.37 16.61 -1.71
CA ASP A 31 -2.08 17.25 -2.83
C ASP A 31 -1.13 17.35 -4.05
N ALA A 32 -0.40 16.26 -4.34
CA ALA A 32 0.62 16.27 -5.39
C ALA A 32 0.02 16.25 -6.82
N LEU A 33 -1.23 15.84 -6.98
CA LEU A 33 -1.90 15.87 -8.28
C LEU A 33 -2.24 17.33 -8.68
N PRO A 34 -2.46 17.60 -9.99
CA PRO A 34 -2.86 18.92 -10.46
C PRO A 34 -4.04 19.48 -9.67
N LYS A 35 -4.01 20.77 -9.36
CA LYS A 35 -5.06 21.46 -8.56
C LYS A 35 -6.46 21.39 -9.16
N SER A 36 -6.57 21.01 -10.42
CA SER A 36 -7.86 20.78 -11.12
C SER A 36 -8.52 19.46 -10.71
N ILE A 37 -7.79 18.53 -10.09
CA ILE A 37 -8.30 17.23 -9.71
C ILE A 37 -8.85 17.32 -8.28
N HIS A 38 -10.15 17.11 -8.12
CA HIS A 38 -10.86 17.11 -6.84
C HIS A 38 -11.60 15.79 -6.63
N VAL A 39 -11.97 15.13 -7.72
CA VAL A 39 -12.73 13.88 -7.72
C VAL A 39 -11.93 12.80 -8.47
N ILE A 40 -11.61 11.72 -7.80
CA ILE A 40 -10.94 10.56 -8.40
C ILE A 40 -11.99 9.47 -8.61
N ALA A 41 -12.14 9.02 -9.84
CA ALA A 41 -12.93 7.85 -10.16
C ALA A 41 -12.07 6.59 -9.98
N VAL A 42 -12.56 5.65 -9.19
CA VAL A 42 -11.93 4.34 -8.97
C VAL A 42 -12.93 3.27 -9.39
N PRO A 43 -13.01 2.94 -10.70
CA PRO A 43 -13.81 1.81 -11.17
C PRO A 43 -13.25 0.49 -10.64
N ALA A 44 -14.01 -0.60 -10.79
CA ALA A 44 -13.57 -1.92 -10.37
C ALA A 44 -12.22 -2.26 -11.04
N ILE A 45 -11.25 -2.68 -10.21
CA ILE A 45 -9.96 -3.19 -10.67
C ILE A 45 -10.22 -4.46 -11.50
N GLU A 46 -9.57 -4.57 -12.66
CA GLU A 46 -9.65 -5.78 -13.47
C GLU A 46 -8.82 -6.91 -12.87
N ASN A 47 -9.35 -8.13 -12.90
CA ASN A 47 -8.65 -9.32 -12.46
C ASN A 47 -8.36 -10.24 -13.66
N LYS A 48 -7.08 -10.41 -13.99
CA LYS A 48 -6.61 -11.34 -15.03
C LYS A 48 -6.09 -12.66 -14.46
N THR A 49 -6.27 -12.86 -13.14
CA THR A 49 -5.82 -14.07 -12.43
C THR A 49 -6.99 -15.01 -12.15
N SER A 50 -6.68 -16.20 -11.67
CA SER A 50 -7.68 -17.16 -11.20
C SER A 50 -8.15 -16.93 -9.75
N SER A 51 -7.60 -15.91 -9.05
CA SER A 51 -7.93 -15.66 -7.67
C SER A 51 -9.34 -15.04 -7.56
N TYR A 52 -10.21 -15.74 -6.84
CA TYR A 52 -11.61 -15.36 -6.74
C TYR A 52 -11.81 -14.08 -5.93
N ARG A 53 -12.53 -13.12 -6.49
CA ARG A 53 -12.92 -11.84 -5.86
C ARG A 53 -11.79 -10.95 -5.35
N ILE A 54 -10.55 -11.16 -5.76
CA ILE A 54 -9.45 -10.31 -5.33
C ILE A 54 -9.66 -8.85 -5.78
N GLU A 55 -10.23 -8.64 -6.97
CA GLU A 55 -10.55 -7.33 -7.52
C GLU A 55 -11.51 -6.52 -6.64
N GLN A 56 -12.49 -7.19 -6.02
CA GLN A 56 -13.45 -6.52 -5.14
C GLN A 56 -12.78 -6.01 -3.87
N ARG A 57 -11.92 -6.83 -3.25
CA ARG A 57 -11.16 -6.47 -2.05
C ARG A 57 -10.19 -5.32 -2.33
N LEU A 58 -9.43 -5.40 -3.42
CA LEU A 58 -8.48 -4.35 -3.82
C LEU A 58 -9.19 -3.05 -4.15
N THR A 59 -10.30 -3.10 -4.88
CA THR A 59 -11.11 -1.91 -5.21
C THR A 59 -11.64 -1.24 -3.94
N ALA A 60 -12.28 -2.02 -3.06
CA ALA A 60 -12.84 -1.50 -1.81
C ALA A 60 -11.75 -0.89 -0.90
N ALA A 61 -10.61 -1.56 -0.76
CA ALA A 61 -9.49 -1.07 0.03
C ALA A 61 -8.89 0.22 -0.58
N THR A 62 -8.76 0.29 -1.90
CA THR A 62 -8.24 1.48 -2.60
C THR A 62 -9.16 2.68 -2.42
N ILE A 63 -10.47 2.50 -2.55
CA ILE A 63 -11.46 3.56 -2.30
C ILE A 63 -11.37 4.05 -0.85
N HIS A 64 -11.33 3.10 0.09
CA HIS A 64 -11.22 3.42 1.53
C HIS A 64 -9.95 4.22 1.83
N GLU A 65 -8.82 3.82 1.27
CA GLU A 65 -7.53 4.48 1.50
C GLU A 65 -7.50 5.90 0.91
N PHE A 66 -8.01 6.12 -0.31
CA PHE A 66 -8.15 7.48 -0.85
C PHE A 66 -8.97 8.38 0.06
N LEU A 67 -10.09 7.89 0.58
CA LEU A 67 -10.95 8.65 1.50
C LEU A 67 -10.30 8.93 2.86
N ALA A 68 -9.45 8.00 3.33
CA ALA A 68 -8.79 8.12 4.64
C ALA A 68 -7.52 8.97 4.59
N ALA A 69 -6.70 8.80 3.55
CA ALA A 69 -5.36 9.36 3.46
C ALA A 69 -5.28 10.67 2.64
N THR A 70 -6.33 11.01 1.85
CA THR A 70 -6.30 12.16 0.95
C THR A 70 -7.51 13.08 1.16
N ASN A 71 -7.51 14.24 0.47
CA ASN A 71 -8.63 15.17 0.44
C ASN A 71 -9.53 15.00 -0.80
N TYR A 72 -9.21 14.03 -1.67
CA TYR A 72 -9.99 13.79 -2.89
C TYR A 72 -11.34 13.15 -2.57
N LYS A 73 -12.36 13.54 -3.31
CA LYS A 73 -13.62 12.79 -3.35
C LYS A 73 -13.44 11.56 -4.22
N VAL A 74 -14.07 10.45 -3.86
CA VAL A 74 -13.97 9.20 -4.61
C VAL A 74 -15.33 8.81 -5.14
N VAL A 75 -15.37 8.42 -6.42
CA VAL A 75 -16.55 7.89 -7.11
C VAL A 75 -16.17 6.59 -7.82
N SER A 76 -17.15 5.73 -8.09
CA SER A 76 -16.91 4.49 -8.83
C SER A 76 -17.08 4.63 -10.35
N THR A 77 -17.80 5.66 -10.77
CA THR A 77 -18.17 5.89 -12.17
C THR A 77 -17.11 6.74 -12.86
N PRO A 78 -16.44 6.25 -13.91
CA PRO A 78 -15.36 6.97 -14.60
C PRO A 78 -15.74 8.35 -15.09
N GLU A 79 -16.99 8.51 -15.56
CA GLU A 79 -17.52 9.76 -16.15
C GLU A 79 -17.74 10.86 -15.11
N SER A 80 -17.75 10.53 -13.83
CA SER A 80 -18.02 11.46 -12.72
C SER A 80 -16.75 11.95 -12.03
N GLY A 81 -15.56 11.51 -12.45
CA GLY A 81 -14.28 11.90 -11.88
C GLY A 81 -13.53 12.92 -12.73
N ASP A 82 -12.73 13.77 -12.09
CA ASP A 82 -11.75 14.63 -12.76
C ASP A 82 -10.54 13.83 -13.24
N ALA A 83 -10.21 12.74 -12.53
CA ALA A 83 -9.22 11.76 -12.93
C ALA A 83 -9.75 10.34 -12.71
N VAL A 84 -9.27 9.41 -13.52
CA VAL A 84 -9.69 7.99 -13.48
C VAL A 84 -8.50 7.11 -13.18
N LEU A 85 -8.55 6.42 -12.05
CA LEU A 85 -7.59 5.39 -11.67
C LEU A 85 -8.06 4.04 -12.19
N ARG A 86 -7.33 3.45 -13.13
CA ARG A 86 -7.55 2.09 -13.61
C ARG A 86 -6.45 1.18 -13.10
N GLY A 87 -6.83 0.06 -12.53
CA GLY A 87 -5.93 -1.01 -12.09
C GLY A 87 -6.26 -2.32 -12.78
N LYS A 88 -5.24 -3.13 -13.01
CA LYS A 88 -5.37 -4.47 -13.57
C LYS A 88 -4.41 -5.41 -12.86
N VAL A 89 -4.93 -6.44 -12.20
CA VAL A 89 -4.10 -7.50 -11.60
C VAL A 89 -3.68 -8.45 -12.71
N LEU A 90 -2.37 -8.51 -12.99
CA LEU A 90 -1.78 -9.34 -14.04
C LEU A 90 -1.42 -10.73 -13.54
N THR A 91 -0.77 -10.80 -12.36
CA THR A 91 -0.40 -12.05 -11.71
C THR A 91 -0.63 -11.97 -10.22
N LEU A 92 -0.99 -13.09 -9.61
CA LEU A 92 -1.06 -13.28 -8.17
C LEU A 92 -0.54 -14.69 -7.87
N GLU A 93 0.60 -14.75 -7.22
CA GLU A 93 1.27 -16.00 -6.88
C GLU A 93 1.45 -16.09 -5.36
N ALA A 94 1.19 -17.24 -4.79
CA ALA A 94 1.42 -17.54 -3.39
C ALA A 94 2.34 -18.75 -3.29
N VAL A 95 3.51 -18.58 -2.69
CA VAL A 95 4.49 -19.65 -2.51
C VAL A 95 4.78 -19.86 -1.02
N PRO A 96 4.94 -21.12 -0.58
CA PRO A 96 5.32 -21.39 0.80
C PRO A 96 6.71 -20.83 1.10
N LEU A 97 6.83 -20.10 2.22
CA LEU A 97 8.09 -19.51 2.69
C LEU A 97 8.67 -20.28 3.87
N LEU A 98 7.82 -20.63 4.84
CA LEU A 98 8.20 -21.39 6.02
C LEU A 98 7.36 -22.64 6.18
N PHE A 99 7.99 -23.67 6.76
CA PHE A 99 7.35 -24.96 7.02
C PHE A 99 7.56 -25.37 8.48
N THR A 100 6.54 -25.95 9.08
CA THR A 100 6.64 -26.63 10.37
C THR A 100 6.52 -28.13 10.16
N THR A 101 7.45 -28.88 10.77
CA THR A 101 7.43 -30.33 10.78
C THR A 101 7.01 -30.82 12.15
N THR A 102 5.93 -31.58 12.24
CA THR A 102 5.48 -32.22 13.47
C THR A 102 5.91 -33.65 13.44
N ASN A 103 6.75 -34.03 14.42
CA ASN A 103 7.15 -35.41 14.66
C ASN A 103 6.37 -35.97 15.87
N PRO A 104 5.22 -36.59 15.66
CA PRO A 104 4.48 -37.19 16.76
C PRO A 104 5.27 -38.40 17.32
N THR A 105 5.32 -38.49 18.64
CA THR A 105 5.91 -39.63 19.32
C THR A 105 5.02 -40.87 19.14
N GLY A 106 5.39 -41.78 18.26
CA GLY A 106 4.61 -43.00 17.98
C GLY A 106 4.59 -43.39 16.50
N THR A 107 3.64 -44.23 16.14
CA THR A 107 3.48 -44.80 14.78
C THR A 107 2.83 -43.89 13.75
N THR A 108 2.57 -42.62 14.09
CA THR A 108 1.97 -41.63 13.19
C THR A 108 3.02 -41.02 12.26
N PRO A 109 2.70 -40.82 10.97
CA PRO A 109 3.66 -40.26 10.02
C PRO A 109 4.02 -38.82 10.35
N THR A 110 5.28 -38.45 10.12
CA THR A 110 5.76 -37.07 10.17
C THR A 110 5.00 -36.21 9.13
N THR A 111 4.45 -35.11 9.58
CA THR A 111 3.70 -34.18 8.69
C THR A 111 4.46 -32.85 8.60
N THR A 112 4.77 -32.44 7.38
CA THR A 112 5.33 -31.11 7.09
C THR A 112 4.25 -30.25 6.45
N ARG A 113 4.01 -29.06 7.02
CA ARG A 113 3.01 -28.11 6.52
C ARG A 113 3.63 -26.74 6.39
N ALA A 114 3.20 -25.98 5.36
CA ALA A 114 3.53 -24.58 5.24
C ALA A 114 2.86 -23.80 6.38
N THR A 115 3.59 -22.85 6.96
CA THR A 115 3.09 -21.97 8.03
C THR A 115 3.08 -20.52 7.62
N THR A 116 3.88 -20.14 6.62
CA THR A 116 3.94 -18.79 6.07
C THR A 116 3.95 -18.88 4.55
N MET A 117 3.13 -18.05 3.92
CA MET A 117 3.08 -17.89 2.47
C MET A 117 3.58 -16.50 2.08
N LEU A 118 4.41 -16.45 1.05
CA LEU A 118 4.76 -15.21 0.37
C LEU A 118 3.82 -15.02 -0.81
N VAL A 119 3.06 -13.94 -0.79
CA VAL A 119 2.24 -13.50 -1.93
C VAL A 119 3.00 -12.47 -2.73
N THR A 120 3.07 -12.67 -4.02
CA THR A 120 3.57 -11.69 -4.99
C THR A 120 2.46 -11.37 -5.98
N MET A 121 2.09 -10.09 -6.07
CA MET A 121 1.09 -9.59 -7.00
C MET A 121 1.73 -8.55 -7.92
N LYS A 122 1.43 -8.64 -9.20
CA LYS A 122 1.81 -7.63 -10.20
C LYS A 122 0.56 -6.98 -10.76
N CYS A 123 0.59 -5.67 -10.82
CA CYS A 123 -0.51 -4.88 -11.35
C CYS A 123 0.00 -3.88 -12.40
N ASP A 124 -0.83 -3.64 -13.39
CA ASP A 124 -0.76 -2.48 -14.26
C ASP A 124 -1.69 -1.41 -13.67
N VAL A 125 -1.18 -0.21 -13.47
CA VAL A 125 -1.95 0.89 -12.87
C VAL A 125 -1.75 2.16 -13.69
N THR A 126 -2.85 2.83 -13.98
CA THR A 126 -2.85 4.10 -14.72
C THR A 126 -3.81 5.09 -14.08
N LEU A 127 -3.34 6.31 -13.78
CA LEU A 127 -4.18 7.45 -13.44
C LEU A 127 -4.18 8.40 -14.65
N THR A 128 -5.35 8.72 -15.15
CA THR A 128 -5.54 9.59 -16.33
C THR A 128 -6.45 10.76 -15.98
N ASP A 129 -6.07 11.98 -16.36
CA ASP A 129 -6.96 13.14 -16.30
C ASP A 129 -8.15 12.93 -17.26
N ALA A 130 -9.37 13.07 -16.75
CA ALA A 130 -10.58 12.74 -17.52
C ALA A 130 -10.87 13.75 -18.63
N ILE A 131 -10.43 15.00 -18.48
CA ILE A 131 -10.69 16.09 -19.44
C ILE A 131 -9.59 16.09 -20.51
N THR A 132 -8.33 16.14 -20.08
CA THR A 132 -7.18 16.29 -21.00
C THR A 132 -6.71 14.98 -21.57
N GLN A 133 -7.14 13.86 -21.02
CA GLN A 133 -6.68 12.50 -21.33
C GLN A 133 -5.18 12.29 -21.10
N LYS A 134 -4.55 13.22 -20.37
CA LYS A 134 -3.14 13.10 -20.00
C LYS A 134 -2.97 12.03 -18.94
N VAL A 135 -2.00 11.14 -19.15
CA VAL A 135 -1.58 10.19 -18.13
C VAL A 135 -0.83 10.94 -17.04
N LEU A 136 -1.37 10.92 -15.82
CA LEU A 136 -0.79 11.52 -14.63
C LEU A 136 0.15 10.55 -13.92
N TYR A 137 -0.20 9.28 -13.89
CA TYR A 137 0.63 8.21 -13.33
C TYR A 137 0.45 6.94 -14.16
N HIS A 138 1.53 6.23 -14.43
CA HIS A 138 1.47 4.91 -15.07
C HIS A 138 2.62 4.03 -14.62
N THR A 139 2.27 2.78 -14.33
CA THR A 139 3.24 1.70 -14.17
C THR A 139 2.62 0.39 -14.63
N ASP A 140 3.33 -0.33 -15.47
CA ASP A 140 2.97 -1.68 -15.94
C ASP A 140 3.50 -2.79 -15.01
N ASN A 141 4.28 -2.41 -14.01
CA ASN A 141 4.94 -3.34 -13.08
C ASN A 141 4.86 -2.86 -11.63
N PHE A 142 3.66 -2.54 -11.16
CA PHE A 142 3.44 -2.30 -9.74
C PHE A 142 3.51 -3.64 -9.00
N VAL A 143 4.66 -3.91 -8.38
CA VAL A 143 4.89 -5.18 -7.64
C VAL A 143 4.58 -4.97 -6.18
N PHE A 144 3.61 -5.72 -5.68
CA PHE A 144 3.28 -5.82 -4.27
C PHE A 144 3.70 -7.20 -3.75
N ARG A 145 4.36 -7.23 -2.58
CA ARG A 145 4.74 -8.45 -1.86
C ARG A 145 4.32 -8.35 -0.42
N ASN A 146 3.71 -9.41 0.06
CA ASN A 146 3.33 -9.52 1.47
C ASN A 146 3.45 -10.98 1.94
N GLU A 147 3.73 -11.14 3.21
CA GLU A 147 3.79 -12.45 3.88
C GLU A 147 2.56 -12.59 4.76
N TYR A 148 1.94 -13.76 4.75
CA TYR A 148 0.88 -14.08 5.69
C TYR A 148 1.07 -15.46 6.28
N GLU A 149 0.75 -15.56 7.56
CA GLU A 149 0.76 -16.82 8.28
C GLU A 149 -0.49 -17.62 7.96
N ILE A 150 -0.33 -18.93 7.83
CA ILE A 150 -1.43 -19.87 7.65
C ILE A 150 -1.52 -20.72 8.91
N SER A 151 -2.72 -20.87 9.44
CA SER A 151 -2.95 -21.83 10.51
C SER A 151 -2.66 -23.27 10.05
N THR A 152 -1.99 -24.02 10.88
CA THR A 152 -1.76 -25.45 10.66
C THR A 152 -2.99 -26.29 10.93
N ASP A 153 -4.01 -25.74 11.59
CA ASP A 153 -5.30 -26.37 11.81
C ASP A 153 -6.22 -26.15 10.60
N VAL A 154 -6.73 -27.25 10.04
CA VAL A 154 -7.59 -27.24 8.83
C VAL A 154 -8.85 -26.39 9.02
N LYS A 155 -9.39 -26.32 10.24
CA LYS A 155 -10.59 -25.56 10.55
C LYS A 155 -10.33 -24.07 10.56
N SER A 156 -9.24 -23.63 11.19
CA SER A 156 -8.82 -22.22 11.22
C SER A 156 -8.29 -21.74 9.87
N PHE A 157 -7.74 -22.63 9.03
CA PHE A 157 -7.23 -22.26 7.70
C PHE A 157 -8.27 -21.52 6.83
N PHE A 158 -9.49 -22.02 6.80
CA PHE A 158 -10.56 -21.37 6.02
C PHE A 158 -11.09 -20.09 6.69
N GLU A 159 -11.04 -20.02 8.02
CA GLU A 159 -11.47 -18.84 8.78
C GLU A 159 -10.46 -17.69 8.73
N GLU A 160 -9.16 -17.98 8.60
CA GLU A 160 -8.08 -16.99 8.60
C GLU A 160 -7.71 -16.45 7.21
N GLN A 161 -8.05 -17.18 6.14
CA GLN A 161 -7.70 -16.77 4.77
C GLN A 161 -8.33 -15.42 4.41
N ASP A 162 -9.59 -15.20 4.71
CA ASP A 162 -10.32 -13.98 4.38
C ASP A 162 -9.77 -12.74 5.11
N PRO A 163 -9.55 -12.74 6.43
CA PRO A 163 -8.90 -11.64 7.12
C PRO A 163 -7.47 -11.35 6.66
N ALA A 164 -6.70 -12.37 6.26
CA ALA A 164 -5.36 -12.18 5.71
C ALA A 164 -5.40 -11.47 4.35
N LEU A 165 -6.32 -11.86 3.47
CA LEU A 165 -6.53 -11.20 2.18
C LEU A 165 -7.01 -9.74 2.34
N ASP A 166 -7.85 -9.46 3.34
CA ASP A 166 -8.30 -8.09 3.61
C ASP A 166 -7.15 -7.20 4.10
N ARG A 167 -6.31 -7.69 5.01
CA ARG A 167 -5.09 -6.98 5.44
C ARG A 167 -4.14 -6.72 4.26
N MET A 168 -3.94 -7.73 3.42
CA MET A 168 -3.14 -7.62 2.21
C MET A 168 -3.69 -6.55 1.26
N ALA A 169 -5.01 -6.51 1.06
CA ALA A 169 -5.65 -5.51 0.22
C ALA A 169 -5.50 -4.08 0.78
N GLN A 170 -5.57 -3.91 2.10
CA GLN A 170 -5.32 -2.63 2.76
C GLN A 170 -3.87 -2.16 2.58
N ASP A 171 -2.90 -3.05 2.76
CA ASP A 171 -1.48 -2.72 2.59
C ASP A 171 -1.14 -2.42 1.12
N PHE A 172 -1.76 -3.14 0.19
CA PHE A 172 -1.69 -2.81 -1.23
C PHE A 172 -2.23 -1.41 -1.50
N ALA A 173 -3.42 -1.09 -0.98
CA ALA A 173 -4.07 0.19 -1.20
C ALA A 173 -3.24 1.37 -0.66
N LYS A 174 -2.65 1.25 0.53
CA LYS A 174 -1.75 2.25 1.10
C LYS A 174 -0.57 2.54 0.19
N ARG A 175 0.09 1.49 -0.30
CA ARG A 175 1.24 1.64 -1.22
C ARG A 175 0.83 2.23 -2.57
N LEU A 176 -0.33 1.81 -3.08
CA LEU A 176 -0.85 2.31 -4.36
C LEU A 176 -1.21 3.80 -4.27
N VAL A 177 -1.98 4.19 -3.24
CA VAL A 177 -2.39 5.59 -3.06
C VAL A 177 -1.17 6.48 -2.86
N ALA A 178 -0.21 6.09 -2.01
CA ALA A 178 1.05 6.81 -1.84
C ALA A 178 1.81 6.96 -3.18
N ALA A 179 1.97 5.87 -3.94
CA ALA A 179 2.68 5.91 -5.22
C ALA A 179 2.01 6.85 -6.24
N VAL A 180 0.67 6.86 -6.28
CA VAL A 180 -0.11 7.69 -7.21
C VAL A 180 -0.09 9.17 -6.80
N THR A 181 -0.07 9.46 -5.49
CA THR A 181 -0.16 10.83 -4.98
C THR A 181 1.18 11.50 -4.70
N GLU A 182 2.27 10.74 -4.55
CA GLU A 182 3.61 11.27 -4.22
C GLU A 182 4.56 11.34 -5.43
N ASN A 183 4.29 10.60 -6.50
CA ASN A 183 5.17 10.51 -7.67
C ASN A 183 4.72 11.35 -8.87
N TYR A 184 3.93 12.40 -8.65
CA TYR A 184 3.53 13.32 -9.71
C TYR A 184 4.48 14.53 -9.80
#